data_7c1b791d9850cb9f014674423202df8a
#
_entry.id   7c1b791d9850cb9f014674423202df8a
#
_cell.length_a   1.000
_cell.length_b   1.000
_cell.length_c   1.000
_cell.angle_alpha   90.00
_cell.angle_beta   90.00
_cell.angle_gamma   90.00
#
_symmetry.space_group_name_H-M   'P 1'
#
loop_
_entity.id
_entity.type
_entity.pdbx_description
1 polymer ?
#
loop_
_entity_poly.entity_id
_entity_poly.type
_entity_poly.pdbx_seq_one_letter_code
_entity_poly.pdbx_strand_id
1 'polypeptide(L)'
;MIASADPENILLYLLRRGCCIVEQDGRSCELRAGDLAVQDTSRPSSFEAPVDFDVMVVSFPRWMLGGRADAIAARAAERVHGGRDPVLRLAASLFSGAGILAEGPGLNDGDGDVVADMLLPAMLNLFRRSDDAASASDALAARMRRYALEHLRDADLGPARIAGAHHVSTRLVHKQFATAGGVSAWIRQQRLEAAAEELRSTDHPVSEVASRWGYRDPASFARAFRRAWGQSPGQVRAAG
;
A
#
# COMPACT_ATOMS: atom_id res chain seq x y z
N MET A 1 -7.13 -28.34 18.40
CA MET A 1 -8.36 -27.73 18.96
C MET A 1 -7.91 -26.44 19.63
N ILE A 2 -8.04 -25.31 18.93
CA ILE A 2 -7.71 -23.99 19.50
C ILE A 2 -8.81 -23.70 20.51
N ALA A 3 -8.40 -23.57 21.79
CA ALA A 3 -9.31 -23.18 22.84
C ALA A 3 -10.05 -21.90 22.46
N SER A 4 -11.32 -21.82 22.83
CA SER A 4 -12.19 -20.64 22.65
C SER A 4 -11.41 -19.38 23.00
N ALA A 5 -10.88 -18.68 21.99
CA ALA A 5 -10.22 -17.40 22.18
C ALA A 5 -11.28 -16.42 22.67
N ASP A 6 -10.97 -15.69 23.73
CA ASP A 6 -11.74 -14.55 24.18
C ASP A 6 -12.01 -13.65 22.94
N PRO A 7 -13.26 -13.29 22.61
CA PRO A 7 -13.61 -12.60 21.38
C PRO A 7 -13.05 -11.18 21.25
N GLU A 8 -12.15 -10.77 22.13
CA GLU A 8 -11.57 -9.42 22.16
C GLU A 8 -10.03 -9.40 22.04
N ASN A 9 -9.44 -10.34 21.31
CA ASN A 9 -8.00 -10.41 21.13
C ASN A 9 -7.55 -10.01 19.71
N ILE A 10 -6.37 -9.41 19.60
CA ILE A 10 -5.63 -9.27 18.35
C ILE A 10 -4.53 -10.34 18.34
N LEU A 11 -4.58 -11.24 17.38
CA LEU A 11 -3.54 -12.24 17.16
C LEU A 11 -2.47 -11.66 16.21
N LEU A 12 -1.20 -11.78 16.60
CA LEU A 12 -0.06 -11.51 15.73
C LEU A 12 0.52 -12.85 15.28
N TYR A 13 0.53 -13.10 13.99
CA TYR A 13 1.19 -14.23 13.36
C TYR A 13 2.60 -13.85 12.92
N LEU A 14 3.58 -14.64 13.26
CA LEU A 14 4.92 -14.62 12.68
C LEU A 14 5.19 -15.98 12.05
N LEU A 15 5.26 -16.04 10.73
CA LEU A 15 5.55 -17.29 10.05
C LEU A 15 7.06 -17.57 10.10
N ARG A 16 7.46 -18.68 10.72
CA ARG A 16 8.86 -19.12 10.85
C ARG A 16 9.28 -20.02 9.68
N ARG A 17 8.35 -20.84 9.16
CA ARG A 17 8.60 -21.78 8.06
C ARG A 17 7.32 -22.07 7.27
N GLY A 18 7.46 -22.33 5.97
CA GLY A 18 6.34 -22.70 5.09
C GLY A 18 5.63 -21.48 4.50
N CYS A 19 4.36 -21.64 4.19
CA CYS A 19 3.46 -20.57 3.79
C CYS A 19 2.07 -20.78 4.41
N CYS A 20 1.36 -19.69 4.63
CA CYS A 20 -0.03 -19.71 5.06
C CYS A 20 -0.80 -18.52 4.47
N ILE A 21 -2.11 -18.63 4.47
CA ILE A 21 -3.03 -17.58 4.01
C ILE A 21 -3.86 -17.14 5.21
N VAL A 22 -3.91 -15.83 5.41
CA VAL A 22 -4.76 -15.18 6.43
C VAL A 22 -5.80 -14.36 5.72
N GLU A 23 -7.07 -14.54 6.07
CA GLU A 23 -8.17 -13.78 5.47
C GLU A 23 -9.04 -13.14 6.56
N GLN A 24 -9.40 -11.89 6.34
CA GLN A 24 -10.36 -11.17 7.20
C GLN A 24 -10.90 -9.93 6.46
N ASP A 25 -12.18 -9.61 6.66
CA ASP A 25 -12.85 -8.40 6.13
C ASP A 25 -12.69 -8.24 4.60
N GLY A 26 -12.76 -9.34 3.85
CA GLY A 26 -12.60 -9.33 2.39
C GLY A 26 -11.17 -9.10 1.90
N ARG A 27 -10.19 -9.08 2.80
CA ARG A 27 -8.76 -9.06 2.49
C ARG A 27 -8.16 -10.44 2.68
N SER A 28 -7.17 -10.77 1.86
CA SER A 28 -6.40 -12.01 1.94
C SER A 28 -4.93 -11.70 1.76
N CYS A 29 -4.06 -12.30 2.57
CA CYS A 29 -2.62 -12.20 2.39
C CYS A 29 -1.95 -13.57 2.56
N GLU A 30 -1.02 -13.87 1.65
CA GLU A 30 -0.10 -15.00 1.76
C GLU A 30 1.12 -14.58 2.57
N LEU A 31 1.40 -15.27 3.66
CA LEU A 31 2.60 -15.12 4.48
C LEU A 31 3.65 -16.14 4.08
N ARG A 32 4.89 -15.72 4.10
CA ARG A 32 6.10 -16.53 3.92
C ARG A 32 7.03 -16.36 5.12
N ALA A 33 8.00 -17.23 5.27
CA ALA A 33 8.94 -17.17 6.39
C ALA A 33 9.51 -15.75 6.60
N GLY A 34 9.37 -15.23 7.82
CA GLY A 34 9.75 -13.87 8.22
C GLY A 34 8.65 -12.80 8.04
N ASP A 35 7.50 -13.14 7.46
CA ASP A 35 6.37 -12.22 7.36
C ASP A 35 5.51 -12.27 8.62
N LEU A 36 4.85 -11.14 8.90
CA LEU A 36 3.88 -11.00 9.98
C LEU A 36 2.53 -10.56 9.42
N ALA A 37 1.46 -10.92 10.14
CA ALA A 37 0.13 -10.36 9.94
C ALA A 37 -0.62 -10.33 11.26
N VAL A 38 -1.69 -9.55 11.32
CA VAL A 38 -2.62 -9.57 12.44
C VAL A 38 -3.99 -10.08 12.04
N GLN A 39 -4.71 -10.57 13.02
CA GLN A 39 -6.09 -11.02 12.93
C GLN A 39 -6.85 -10.56 14.17
N ASP A 40 -8.07 -10.07 13.98
CA ASP A 40 -8.96 -9.65 15.05
C ASP A 40 -9.96 -10.77 15.32
N THR A 41 -9.90 -11.36 16.52
CA THR A 41 -10.77 -12.50 16.88
C THR A 41 -12.24 -12.10 17.10
N SER A 42 -12.55 -10.80 17.19
CA SER A 42 -13.93 -10.31 17.32
C SER A 42 -14.73 -10.39 16.01
N ARG A 43 -14.08 -10.69 14.87
CA ARG A 43 -14.67 -10.72 13.54
C ARG A 43 -14.35 -12.03 12.82
N PRO A 44 -15.22 -12.48 11.89
CA PRO A 44 -14.97 -13.68 11.11
C PRO A 44 -13.66 -13.59 10.33
N SER A 45 -12.90 -14.68 10.34
CA SER A 45 -11.59 -14.77 9.71
C SER A 45 -11.25 -16.21 9.40
N SER A 46 -10.34 -16.45 8.46
CA SER A 46 -9.78 -17.76 8.17
C SER A 46 -8.26 -17.76 8.22
N PHE A 47 -7.71 -18.92 8.55
CA PHE A 47 -6.28 -19.22 8.49
C PHE A 47 -6.12 -20.57 7.80
N GLU A 48 -5.41 -20.58 6.68
CA GLU A 48 -5.18 -21.78 5.89
C GLU A 48 -3.68 -21.99 5.67
N ALA A 49 -3.23 -23.23 5.84
CA ALA A 49 -1.84 -23.62 5.58
C ALA A 49 -1.83 -24.83 4.63
N PRO A 50 -1.54 -24.61 3.34
CA PRO A 50 -1.59 -25.66 2.32
C PRO A 50 -0.43 -26.66 2.40
N VAL A 51 0.62 -26.35 3.14
CA VAL A 51 1.84 -27.17 3.31
C VAL A 51 2.27 -27.18 4.78
N ASP A 52 3.27 -27.99 5.12
CA ASP A 52 3.90 -27.96 6.43
C ASP A 52 4.37 -26.53 6.77
N PHE A 53 3.99 -26.06 7.92
CA PHE A 53 4.27 -24.71 8.39
C PHE A 53 4.72 -24.70 9.84
N ASP A 54 5.38 -23.61 10.22
CA ASP A 54 5.70 -23.26 11.59
C ASP A 54 5.38 -21.79 11.79
N VAL A 55 4.37 -21.52 12.61
CA VAL A 55 3.88 -20.18 12.92
C VAL A 55 3.87 -19.97 14.43
N MET A 56 4.43 -18.85 14.83
CA MET A 56 4.24 -18.35 16.18
C MET A 56 3.04 -17.41 16.21
N VAL A 57 2.17 -17.59 17.19
CA VAL A 57 1.00 -16.75 17.42
C VAL A 57 1.13 -16.09 18.79
N VAL A 58 1.09 -14.77 18.82
CA VAL A 58 1.03 -13.98 20.05
C VAL A 58 -0.34 -13.33 20.16
N SER A 59 -1.04 -13.60 21.25
CA SER A 59 -2.35 -13.03 21.52
C SER A 59 -2.23 -11.79 22.39
N PHE A 60 -2.78 -10.67 21.91
CA PHE A 60 -2.85 -9.42 22.65
C PHE A 60 -4.31 -9.09 22.94
N PRO A 61 -4.75 -9.10 24.20
CA PRO A 61 -6.04 -8.57 24.59
C PRO A 61 -6.20 -7.11 24.11
N ARG A 62 -7.34 -6.77 23.50
CA ARG A 62 -7.56 -5.42 22.92
C ARG A 62 -7.33 -4.29 23.94
N TRP A 63 -7.70 -4.52 25.19
CA TRP A 63 -7.49 -3.53 26.26
C TRP A 63 -6.01 -3.17 26.48
N MET A 64 -5.07 -4.11 26.28
CA MET A 64 -3.62 -3.85 26.36
C MET A 64 -3.12 -2.92 25.26
N LEU A 65 -3.76 -2.93 24.09
CA LEU A 65 -3.41 -2.09 22.96
C LEU A 65 -4.01 -0.67 23.09
N GLY A 66 -4.95 -0.49 24.02
CA GLY A 66 -5.58 0.79 24.30
C GLY A 66 -6.24 1.40 23.07
N GLY A 67 -6.14 2.71 22.89
CA GLY A 67 -6.73 3.44 21.76
C GLY A 67 -6.15 3.07 20.38
N ARG A 68 -5.14 2.20 20.31
CA ARG A 68 -4.56 1.71 19.04
C ARG A 68 -5.14 0.40 18.56
N ALA A 69 -5.94 -0.28 19.38
CA ALA A 69 -6.50 -1.58 19.03
C ALA A 69 -7.30 -1.55 17.71
N ASP A 70 -8.15 -0.56 17.50
CA ASP A 70 -8.97 -0.43 16.29
C ASP A 70 -8.12 -0.13 15.04
N ALA A 71 -7.11 0.72 15.17
CA ALA A 71 -6.18 1.02 14.07
C ALA A 71 -5.37 -0.22 13.66
N ILE A 72 -4.94 -1.04 14.61
CA ILE A 72 -4.23 -2.30 14.35
C ILE A 72 -5.20 -3.32 13.74
N ALA A 73 -6.41 -3.47 14.29
CA ALA A 73 -7.46 -4.36 13.77
C ALA A 73 -7.88 -3.99 12.34
N ALA A 74 -7.92 -2.70 11.99
CA ALA A 74 -8.20 -2.24 10.63
C ALA A 74 -7.17 -2.73 9.60
N ARG A 75 -6.01 -3.23 10.04
CA ARG A 75 -4.95 -3.81 9.20
C ARG A 75 -4.91 -5.34 9.24
N ALA A 76 -5.96 -5.97 9.74
CA ALA A 76 -6.08 -7.42 9.71
C ALA A 76 -5.96 -7.97 8.28
N ALA A 77 -5.30 -9.13 8.13
CA ALA A 77 -4.96 -9.75 6.86
C ALA A 77 -4.12 -8.85 5.91
N GLU A 78 -3.34 -7.90 6.47
CA GLU A 78 -2.29 -7.20 5.73
C GLU A 78 -0.92 -7.81 6.06
N ARG A 79 -0.17 -8.15 5.01
CA ARG A 79 1.19 -8.65 5.19
C ARG A 79 2.17 -7.54 5.56
N VAL A 80 2.80 -7.67 6.72
CA VAL A 80 3.94 -6.84 7.13
C VAL A 80 5.23 -7.58 6.78
N HIS A 81 5.97 -7.04 5.80
CA HIS A 81 7.17 -7.71 5.28
C HIS A 81 8.42 -7.28 6.05
N GLY A 82 8.96 -8.19 6.86
CA GLY A 82 10.13 -7.93 7.71
C GLY A 82 11.47 -7.83 6.96
N GLY A 83 11.51 -8.13 5.65
CA GLY A 83 12.76 -8.45 4.96
C GLY A 83 13.77 -7.32 4.76
N ARG A 84 13.37 -6.05 4.71
CA ARG A 84 14.28 -4.91 4.44
C ARG A 84 14.35 -3.86 5.54
N ASP A 85 13.37 -3.76 6.42
CA ASP A 85 13.40 -2.83 7.54
C ASP A 85 14.12 -3.46 8.75
N PRO A 86 15.24 -2.89 9.21
CA PRO A 86 15.98 -3.42 10.35
C PRO A 86 15.16 -3.48 11.64
N VAL A 87 14.24 -2.54 11.84
CA VAL A 87 13.40 -2.47 13.05
C VAL A 87 12.33 -3.55 13.02
N LEU A 88 11.72 -3.81 11.84
CA LEU A 88 10.78 -4.92 11.67
C LEU A 88 11.45 -6.28 11.88
N ARG A 89 12.70 -6.45 11.40
CA ARG A 89 13.49 -7.65 11.68
C ARG A 89 13.80 -7.82 13.17
N LEU A 90 14.15 -6.72 13.85
CA LEU A 90 14.38 -6.76 15.30
C LEU A 90 13.10 -7.17 16.05
N ALA A 91 11.95 -6.58 15.70
CA ALA A 91 10.67 -6.95 16.29
C ALA A 91 10.33 -8.42 16.06
N ALA A 92 10.48 -8.92 14.81
CA ALA A 92 10.30 -10.34 14.50
C ALA A 92 11.23 -11.25 15.31
N SER A 93 12.49 -10.84 15.53
CA SER A 93 13.45 -11.58 16.35
C SER A 93 13.05 -11.60 17.84
N LEU A 94 12.51 -10.49 18.37
CA LEU A 94 11.99 -10.43 19.74
C LEU A 94 10.79 -11.40 19.91
N PHE A 95 9.83 -11.38 18.98
CA PHE A 95 8.71 -12.32 19.00
C PHE A 95 9.20 -13.77 18.90
N SER A 96 10.11 -14.08 17.96
CA SER A 96 10.68 -15.42 17.83
C SER A 96 11.38 -15.88 19.10
N GLY A 97 12.17 -15.01 19.71
CA GLY A 97 12.84 -15.31 20.98
C GLY A 97 11.87 -15.60 22.13
N ALA A 98 10.80 -14.83 22.24
CA ALA A 98 9.75 -15.06 23.22
C ALA A 98 9.05 -16.41 23.00
N GLY A 99 8.80 -16.82 21.73
CA GLY A 99 8.24 -18.12 21.40
C GLY A 99 9.14 -19.28 21.85
N ILE A 100 10.46 -19.17 21.59
CA ILE A 100 11.44 -20.19 22.03
C ILE A 100 11.45 -20.31 23.57
N LEU A 101 11.37 -19.19 24.29
CA LEU A 101 11.30 -19.19 25.74
C LEU A 101 10.02 -19.85 26.26
N ALA A 102 8.90 -19.62 25.59
CA ALA A 102 7.61 -20.20 25.95
C ALA A 102 7.54 -21.73 25.67
N GLU A 103 8.28 -22.22 24.68
CA GLU A 103 8.40 -23.65 24.35
C GLU A 103 9.42 -24.39 25.26
N GLY A 104 10.23 -23.66 26.02
CA GLY A 104 11.27 -24.18 26.93
C GLY A 104 10.73 -24.66 28.27
N PRO A 105 11.62 -24.90 29.27
CA PRO A 105 11.25 -25.45 30.57
C PRO A 105 10.39 -24.55 31.46
N GLY A 106 9.79 -23.55 30.88
CA GLY A 106 8.80 -22.66 31.49
C GLY A 106 9.39 -21.33 31.97
N LEU A 107 8.68 -20.27 31.57
CA LEU A 107 8.81 -18.97 32.22
C LEU A 107 8.16 -19.05 33.60
N ASN A 108 8.77 -18.53 34.63
CA ASN A 108 8.09 -18.31 35.91
C ASN A 108 7.15 -17.10 35.79
N ASP A 109 6.23 -16.91 36.73
CA ASP A 109 5.21 -15.86 36.69
C ASP A 109 5.87 -14.43 36.50
N GLY A 110 7.03 -14.17 37.07
CA GLY A 110 7.71 -12.90 36.95
C GLY A 110 8.38 -12.69 35.58
N ASP A 111 8.88 -13.76 34.95
CA ASP A 111 9.50 -13.70 33.62
C ASP A 111 8.46 -13.42 32.54
N GLY A 112 7.21 -13.94 32.70
CA GLY A 112 6.10 -13.70 31.82
C GLY A 112 5.75 -12.20 31.69
N ASP A 113 5.71 -11.50 32.81
CA ASP A 113 5.44 -10.06 32.86
C ASP A 113 6.55 -9.26 32.13
N VAL A 114 7.83 -9.62 32.38
CA VAL A 114 8.97 -8.97 31.71
C VAL A 114 8.92 -9.17 30.19
N VAL A 115 8.58 -10.37 29.72
CA VAL A 115 8.43 -10.66 28.29
C VAL A 115 7.26 -9.88 27.71
N ALA A 116 6.12 -9.81 28.39
CA ALA A 116 4.97 -9.02 27.96
C ALA A 116 5.29 -7.53 27.82
N ASP A 117 6.03 -6.96 28.78
CA ASP A 117 6.50 -5.58 28.76
C ASP A 117 7.44 -5.26 27.59
N MET A 118 8.16 -6.25 27.07
CA MET A 118 8.99 -6.11 25.86
C MET A 118 8.18 -6.25 24.58
N LEU A 119 7.22 -7.18 24.52
CA LEU A 119 6.47 -7.50 23.33
C LEU A 119 5.41 -6.44 22.99
N LEU A 120 4.75 -5.86 23.98
CA LEU A 120 3.71 -4.86 23.76
C LEU A 120 4.24 -3.60 23.04
N PRO A 121 5.34 -2.95 23.47
CA PRO A 121 5.96 -1.84 22.73
C PRO A 121 6.43 -2.26 21.33
N ALA A 122 6.94 -3.48 21.15
CA ALA A 122 7.35 -4.00 19.85
C ALA A 122 6.16 -4.09 18.89
N MET A 123 5.02 -4.64 19.36
CA MET A 123 3.76 -4.70 18.62
C MET A 123 3.27 -3.31 18.22
N LEU A 124 3.19 -2.36 19.15
CA LEU A 124 2.73 -1.01 18.90
C LEU A 124 3.64 -0.24 17.92
N ASN A 125 4.96 -0.43 18.00
CA ASN A 125 5.91 0.20 17.10
C ASN A 125 5.91 -0.43 15.70
N LEU A 126 5.68 -1.73 15.59
CA LEU A 126 5.56 -2.44 14.33
C LEU A 126 4.50 -1.77 13.43
N PHE A 127 3.31 -1.54 13.97
CA PHE A 127 2.20 -0.95 13.20
C PHE A 127 2.32 0.56 13.03
N ARG A 128 2.88 1.29 14.00
CA ARG A 128 3.18 2.71 13.86
C ARG A 128 4.11 3.00 12.68
N ARG A 129 5.21 2.24 12.56
CA ARG A 129 6.17 2.41 11.45
C ARG A 129 5.59 2.05 10.09
N SER A 130 4.71 1.06 10.06
CA SER A 130 4.00 0.71 8.82
C SER A 130 3.04 1.83 8.39
N ASP A 131 2.36 2.48 9.32
CA ASP A 131 1.49 3.63 9.05
C ASP A 131 2.31 4.83 8.54
N ASP A 132 3.43 5.14 9.20
CA ASP A 132 4.35 6.20 8.79
C ASP A 132 4.92 5.94 7.37
N ALA A 133 5.28 4.69 7.06
CA ALA A 133 5.78 4.30 5.75
C ALA A 133 4.69 4.39 4.66
N ALA A 134 3.47 3.96 4.97
CA ALA A 134 2.32 4.09 4.05
C ALA A 134 2.00 5.58 3.82
N SER A 135 1.90 6.37 4.89
CA SER A 135 1.67 7.82 4.81
C SER A 135 2.77 8.54 4.02
N ALA A 136 4.04 8.21 4.23
CA ALA A 136 5.15 8.76 3.47
C ALA A 136 5.11 8.36 1.98
N SER A 137 4.70 7.12 1.68
CA SER A 137 4.50 6.63 0.31
C SER A 137 3.38 7.38 -0.39
N ASP A 138 2.25 7.59 0.29
CA ASP A 138 1.09 8.31 -0.24
C ASP A 138 1.39 9.80 -0.43
N ALA A 139 2.10 10.42 0.51
CA ALA A 139 2.58 11.78 0.39
C ALA A 139 3.55 11.95 -0.78
N LEU A 140 4.43 10.98 -1.02
CA LEU A 140 5.32 10.97 -2.19
C LEU A 140 4.54 10.82 -3.49
N ALA A 141 3.57 9.90 -3.55
CA ALA A 141 2.69 9.73 -4.70
C ALA A 141 1.92 11.00 -5.03
N ALA A 142 1.37 11.67 -4.01
CA ALA A 142 0.68 12.96 -4.18
C ALA A 142 1.60 14.05 -4.72
N ARG A 143 2.85 14.16 -4.23
CA ARG A 143 3.85 15.10 -4.75
C ARG A 143 4.21 14.81 -6.21
N MET A 144 4.40 13.54 -6.58
CA MET A 144 4.67 13.14 -7.96
C MET A 144 3.52 13.50 -8.90
N ARG A 145 2.27 13.24 -8.48
CA ARG A 145 1.07 13.60 -9.27
C ARG A 145 0.96 15.12 -9.44
N ARG A 146 1.15 15.88 -8.38
CA ARG A 146 1.15 17.34 -8.44
C ARG A 146 2.21 17.85 -9.40
N TYR A 147 3.46 17.42 -9.28
CA TYR A 147 4.53 17.76 -10.21
C TYR A 147 4.15 17.45 -11.66
N ALA A 148 3.59 16.28 -11.91
CA ALA A 148 3.17 15.91 -13.26
C ALA A 148 2.04 16.80 -13.79
N LEU A 149 1.08 17.22 -12.96
CA LEU A 149 0.03 18.16 -13.33
C LEU A 149 0.59 19.55 -13.69
N GLU A 150 1.54 20.06 -12.90
CA GLU A 150 2.20 21.34 -13.14
C GLU A 150 3.00 21.36 -14.44
N HIS A 151 3.47 20.19 -14.91
CA HIS A 151 4.33 20.02 -16.09
C HIS A 151 3.63 19.31 -17.27
N LEU A 152 2.30 19.23 -17.28
CA LEU A 152 1.55 18.51 -18.32
C LEU A 152 1.83 19.00 -19.73
N ARG A 153 2.16 20.29 -19.88
CA ARG A 153 2.46 20.92 -21.17
C ARG A 153 3.83 20.54 -21.73
N ASP A 154 4.73 20.04 -20.88
CA ASP A 154 6.08 19.68 -21.28
C ASP A 154 6.06 18.38 -22.08
N ALA A 155 6.46 18.43 -23.34
CA ALA A 155 6.39 17.28 -24.24
C ALA A 155 7.27 16.09 -23.79
N ASP A 156 8.30 16.36 -22.99
CA ASP A 156 9.23 15.37 -22.42
C ASP A 156 8.82 14.85 -21.03
N LEU A 157 7.66 15.30 -20.52
CA LEU A 157 7.15 14.77 -19.25
C LEU A 157 6.95 13.25 -19.34
N GLY A 158 7.61 12.53 -18.43
CA GLY A 158 7.56 11.08 -18.37
C GLY A 158 8.15 10.51 -17.08
N PRO A 159 8.22 9.17 -16.94
CA PRO A 159 8.70 8.53 -15.73
C PRO A 159 10.09 8.97 -15.29
N ALA A 160 11.01 9.16 -16.23
CA ALA A 160 12.39 9.57 -15.94
C ALA A 160 12.46 10.98 -15.37
N ARG A 161 11.67 11.91 -15.92
CA ARG A 161 11.64 13.30 -15.46
C ARG A 161 11.03 13.42 -14.08
N ILE A 162 9.91 12.71 -13.81
CA ILE A 162 9.30 12.64 -12.48
C ILE A 162 10.28 12.03 -11.48
N ALA A 163 10.97 10.94 -11.86
CA ALA A 163 11.96 10.29 -11.02
C ALA A 163 13.11 11.23 -10.64
N GLY A 164 13.64 11.98 -11.62
CA GLY A 164 14.70 12.98 -11.41
C GLY A 164 14.27 14.11 -10.48
N ALA A 165 13.06 14.66 -10.69
CA ALA A 165 12.52 15.76 -9.87
C ALA A 165 12.31 15.37 -8.41
N HIS A 166 12.10 14.10 -8.11
CA HIS A 166 11.87 13.59 -6.76
C HIS A 166 13.04 12.76 -6.21
N HIS A 167 14.18 12.70 -6.92
CA HIS A 167 15.37 11.92 -6.52
C HIS A 167 15.07 10.46 -6.21
N VAL A 168 14.25 9.81 -7.02
CA VAL A 168 13.83 8.42 -6.86
C VAL A 168 14.10 7.59 -8.12
N SER A 169 13.97 6.27 -8.04
CA SER A 169 14.07 5.41 -9.21
C SER A 169 12.80 5.46 -10.08
N THR A 170 12.93 5.27 -11.39
CA THR A 170 11.80 5.12 -12.32
C THR A 170 10.89 3.94 -11.94
N ARG A 171 11.46 2.87 -11.36
CA ARG A 171 10.71 1.73 -10.82
C ARG A 171 9.72 2.17 -9.72
N LEU A 172 10.14 3.09 -8.84
CA LEU A 172 9.25 3.61 -7.80
C LEU A 172 8.14 4.46 -8.40
N VAL A 173 8.44 5.30 -9.40
CA VAL A 173 7.41 6.06 -10.14
C VAL A 173 6.39 5.11 -10.75
N HIS A 174 6.81 4.05 -11.47
CA HIS A 174 5.89 3.06 -12.03
C HIS A 174 5.02 2.39 -10.95
N LYS A 175 5.60 2.06 -9.79
CA LYS A 175 4.84 1.49 -8.65
C LYS A 175 3.76 2.45 -8.16
N GLN A 176 4.07 3.75 -8.02
CA GLN A 176 3.12 4.76 -7.51
C GLN A 176 1.96 5.08 -8.46
N PHE A 177 2.12 4.80 -9.75
CA PHE A 177 1.08 5.01 -10.76
C PHE A 177 0.43 3.70 -11.24
N ALA A 178 0.74 2.55 -10.64
CA ALA A 178 0.26 1.24 -11.10
C ALA A 178 -1.28 1.15 -11.10
N THR A 179 -1.95 1.65 -10.07
CA THR A 179 -3.41 1.67 -9.95
C THR A 179 -4.09 2.57 -10.98
N ALA A 180 -3.36 3.51 -11.57
CA ALA A 180 -3.85 4.42 -12.60
C ALA A 180 -3.52 3.94 -14.04
N GLY A 181 -3.25 2.65 -14.22
CA GLY A 181 -2.86 2.08 -15.51
C GLY A 181 -1.44 2.43 -15.96
N GLY A 182 -0.61 2.93 -15.05
CA GLY A 182 0.77 3.34 -15.30
C GLY A 182 0.93 4.84 -15.58
N VAL A 183 2.15 5.34 -15.33
CA VAL A 183 2.46 6.77 -15.36
C VAL A 183 2.19 7.41 -16.75
N SER A 184 2.55 6.75 -17.84
CA SER A 184 2.34 7.30 -19.20
C SER A 184 0.87 7.35 -19.60
N ALA A 185 0.07 6.36 -19.17
CA ALA A 185 -1.36 6.33 -19.39
C ALA A 185 -2.06 7.44 -18.58
N TRP A 186 -1.65 7.62 -17.34
CA TRP A 186 -2.16 8.66 -16.45
C TRP A 186 -1.86 10.07 -17.00
N ILE A 187 -0.61 10.36 -17.42
CA ILE A 187 -0.24 11.65 -18.04
C ILE A 187 -1.08 11.91 -19.28
N ARG A 188 -1.23 10.90 -20.15
CA ARG A 188 -2.05 11.02 -21.35
C ARG A 188 -3.49 11.37 -21.03
N GLN A 189 -4.08 10.71 -20.04
CA GLN A 189 -5.44 10.99 -19.60
C GLN A 189 -5.59 12.43 -19.12
N GLN A 190 -4.69 12.90 -18.26
CA GLN A 190 -4.71 14.27 -17.74
C GLN A 190 -4.55 15.33 -18.85
N ARG A 191 -3.70 15.07 -19.84
CA ARG A 191 -3.57 15.94 -21.01
C ARG A 191 -4.85 16.03 -21.85
N LEU A 192 -5.53 14.90 -22.05
CA LEU A 192 -6.78 14.86 -22.79
C LEU A 192 -7.92 15.56 -22.04
N GLU A 193 -7.98 15.42 -20.72
CA GLU A 193 -8.96 16.12 -19.88
C GLU A 193 -8.76 17.65 -19.95
N ALA A 194 -7.53 18.11 -19.77
CA ALA A 194 -7.19 19.51 -19.85
C ALA A 194 -7.43 20.10 -21.27
N ALA A 195 -7.10 19.33 -22.32
CA ALA A 195 -7.38 19.71 -23.69
C ALA A 195 -8.88 19.81 -23.99
N ALA A 196 -9.69 18.89 -23.45
CA ALA A 196 -11.14 18.92 -23.62
C ALA A 196 -11.76 20.16 -22.95
N GLU A 197 -11.25 20.56 -21.79
CA GLU A 197 -11.70 21.76 -21.09
C GLU A 197 -11.31 23.02 -21.88
N GLU A 198 -10.07 23.11 -22.38
CA GLU A 198 -9.63 24.23 -23.19
C GLU A 198 -10.43 24.34 -24.50
N LEU A 199 -10.79 23.21 -25.15
CA LEU A 199 -11.62 23.20 -26.34
C LEU A 199 -13.04 23.70 -26.13
N ARG A 200 -13.61 23.52 -24.94
CA ARG A 200 -14.96 24.02 -24.57
C ARG A 200 -14.93 25.50 -24.18
N SER A 201 -13.83 25.95 -23.57
CA SER A 201 -13.74 27.29 -22.97
C SER A 201 -13.07 28.33 -23.88
N THR A 202 -12.50 27.91 -25.02
CA THR A 202 -11.74 28.80 -25.90
C THR A 202 -11.97 28.51 -27.37
N ASP A 203 -11.70 29.54 -28.26
CA ASP A 203 -11.73 29.41 -29.71
C ASP A 203 -10.38 28.99 -30.32
N HIS A 204 -9.42 28.55 -29.50
CA HIS A 204 -8.10 28.15 -30.02
C HIS A 204 -8.18 27.02 -31.04
N PRO A 205 -7.45 27.05 -32.17
CA PRO A 205 -7.45 25.95 -33.13
C PRO A 205 -7.11 24.61 -32.49
N VAL A 206 -7.76 23.50 -32.91
CA VAL A 206 -7.51 22.15 -32.37
C VAL A 206 -6.04 21.76 -32.40
N SER A 207 -5.31 22.18 -33.48
CA SER A 207 -3.89 21.93 -33.62
C SER A 207 -3.05 22.67 -32.58
N GLU A 208 -3.46 23.87 -32.21
CA GLU A 208 -2.80 24.67 -31.18
C GLU A 208 -3.03 24.06 -29.79
N VAL A 209 -4.26 23.70 -29.49
CA VAL A 209 -4.59 22.99 -28.22
C VAL A 209 -3.80 21.67 -28.12
N ALA A 210 -3.74 20.88 -29.20
CA ALA A 210 -2.96 19.65 -29.22
C ALA A 210 -1.48 19.90 -28.89
N SER A 211 -0.87 20.89 -29.56
CA SER A 211 0.55 21.27 -29.35
C SER A 211 0.79 21.74 -27.90
N ARG A 212 -0.09 22.59 -27.38
CA ARG A 212 -0.04 23.14 -25.98
C ARG A 212 -0.09 22.06 -24.91
N TRP A 213 -0.82 20.97 -25.18
CA TRP A 213 -0.90 19.82 -24.27
C TRP A 213 0.08 18.70 -24.63
N GLY A 214 1.21 19.05 -25.28
CA GLY A 214 2.36 18.17 -25.47
C GLY A 214 2.19 17.11 -26.55
N TYR A 215 1.23 17.27 -27.48
CA TYR A 215 1.10 16.43 -28.66
C TYR A 215 1.84 17.06 -29.83
N ARG A 216 2.88 16.36 -30.34
CA ARG A 216 3.67 16.84 -31.51
C ARG A 216 2.93 16.65 -32.84
N ASP A 217 2.01 15.70 -32.89
CA ASP A 217 1.23 15.36 -34.07
C ASP A 217 -0.26 15.49 -33.80
N PRO A 218 -0.97 16.41 -34.50
CA PRO A 218 -2.42 16.60 -34.38
C PRO A 218 -3.24 15.35 -34.69
N ALA A 219 -2.77 14.48 -35.59
CA ALA A 219 -3.49 13.24 -35.93
C ALA A 219 -3.42 12.23 -34.75
N SER A 220 -2.29 12.14 -34.06
CA SER A 220 -2.13 11.34 -32.86
C SER A 220 -3.02 11.84 -31.72
N PHE A 221 -3.12 13.17 -31.56
CA PHE A 221 -4.05 13.78 -30.61
C PHE A 221 -5.49 13.41 -30.94
N ALA A 222 -5.95 13.63 -32.17
CA ALA A 222 -7.32 13.33 -32.57
C ALA A 222 -7.70 11.86 -32.38
N ARG A 223 -6.79 10.91 -32.66
CA ARG A 223 -7.01 9.47 -32.40
C ARG A 223 -7.10 9.17 -30.90
N ALA A 224 -6.19 9.72 -30.08
CA ALA A 224 -6.19 9.53 -28.64
C ALA A 224 -7.45 10.14 -28.01
N PHE A 225 -7.82 11.33 -28.42
CA PHE A 225 -8.99 12.05 -27.96
C PHE A 225 -10.29 11.28 -28.27
N ARG A 226 -10.47 10.81 -29.52
CA ARG A 226 -11.64 10.02 -29.91
C ARG A 226 -11.72 8.71 -29.13
N ARG A 227 -10.58 8.07 -28.86
CA ARG A 227 -10.53 6.84 -28.05
C ARG A 227 -10.97 7.08 -26.59
N ALA A 228 -10.62 8.23 -26.02
CA ALA A 228 -10.94 8.57 -24.63
C ALA A 228 -12.38 9.07 -24.46
N TRP A 229 -12.88 9.86 -25.43
CA TRP A 229 -14.15 10.60 -25.29
C TRP A 229 -15.25 10.12 -26.24
N GLY A 230 -14.97 9.18 -27.15
CA GLY A 230 -15.93 8.71 -28.17
C GLY A 230 -16.24 9.75 -29.27
N GLN A 231 -15.77 10.99 -29.11
CA GLN A 231 -16.02 12.13 -30.00
C GLN A 231 -14.71 12.75 -30.50
N SER A 232 -14.76 13.45 -31.64
CA SER A 232 -13.60 14.19 -32.11
C SER A 232 -13.41 15.52 -31.35
N PRO A 233 -12.17 16.07 -31.29
CA PRO A 233 -11.95 17.37 -30.67
C PRO A 233 -12.83 18.50 -31.22
N GLY A 234 -13.13 18.48 -32.54
CA GLY A 234 -14.00 19.46 -33.18
C GLY A 234 -15.47 19.34 -32.77
N GLN A 235 -15.94 18.11 -32.48
CA GLN A 235 -17.31 17.89 -32.00
C GLN A 235 -17.47 18.36 -30.55
N VAL A 236 -16.47 18.16 -29.70
CA VAL A 236 -16.49 18.65 -28.31
C VAL A 236 -16.50 20.18 -28.25
N ARG A 237 -15.77 20.83 -29.14
CA ARG A 237 -15.82 22.30 -29.28
C ARG A 237 -17.20 22.80 -29.68
N ALA A 238 -17.84 22.16 -30.68
CA ALA A 238 -19.14 22.59 -31.19
C ALA A 238 -20.28 22.37 -30.20
N ALA A 239 -20.05 21.61 -29.15
CA ALA A 239 -21.04 21.29 -28.11
C ALA A 239 -20.92 22.16 -26.85
N GLY A 240 -19.87 22.99 -26.72
CA GLY A 240 -19.66 23.95 -25.64
C GLY A 240 -19.91 25.37 -26.12
#